data_9fae6fcbb9f3456cdfece9346596d111
#
_entry.id   9fae6fcbb9f3456cdfece9346596d111
#
_cell.length_a   1.000
_cell.length_b   1.000
_cell.length_c   1.000
_cell.angle_alpha   90.00
_cell.angle_beta   90.00
_cell.angle_gamma   90.00
#
_symmetry.space_group_name_H-M   'P 1'
#
loop_
_entity.id
_entity.type
_entity.pdbx_description
1 polymer ?
#
loop_
_entity_poly.entity_id
_entity_poly.type
_entity_poly.pdbx_seq_one_letter_code
_entity_poly.pdbx_strand_id
1 'polypeptide(L)'
;MKRMTAKKRLLVVFIAAVAVGATVALVFIFQFFGDAVRERSDLYISARTDYPGLLDSLRPRTDHHWAFDRYAGRLELERSFKPGHYVLEPGMNVVEIARMLKLGMQTPVRVTLNYARTRAFLASRLARQLDADSAELMRALTDPQLAREVGTDSLQLFSLFIPNTYEFYWTVSPEDFVRRMRKEYDRFWTCLLYTSPSPRDLSTS
;
A
#
# COMPACT_ATOMS: atom_id res chain seq x y z
N MET A 1 24.78 38.25 -50.63
CA MET A 1 24.36 37.92 -49.23
C MET A 1 23.88 39.20 -48.56
N LYS A 2 22.57 39.40 -48.33
CA LYS A 2 22.00 40.57 -47.63
C LYS A 2 22.38 40.55 -46.15
N ARG A 3 23.19 41.52 -45.69
CA ARG A 3 23.52 41.66 -44.25
C ARG A 3 22.25 41.98 -43.47
N MET A 4 21.82 41.08 -42.60
CA MET A 4 20.70 41.33 -41.68
C MET A 4 20.99 42.53 -40.80
N THR A 5 20.03 43.47 -40.68
CA THR A 5 20.15 44.65 -39.79
C THR A 5 20.21 44.18 -38.33
N ALA A 6 20.90 44.94 -37.45
CA ALA A 6 21.06 44.61 -36.03
C ALA A 6 19.71 44.27 -35.33
N LYS A 7 18.64 45.03 -35.65
CA LYS A 7 17.28 44.79 -35.13
C LYS A 7 16.73 43.40 -35.53
N LYS A 8 16.97 42.93 -36.76
CA LYS A 8 16.53 41.61 -37.22
C LYS A 8 17.31 40.48 -36.52
N ARG A 9 18.61 40.69 -36.26
CA ARG A 9 19.43 39.71 -35.49
C ARG A 9 18.93 39.63 -34.04
N LEU A 10 18.65 40.77 -33.40
CA LEU A 10 18.13 40.80 -32.02
C LEU A 10 16.77 40.10 -31.93
N LEU A 11 15.87 40.29 -32.88
CA LEU A 11 14.57 39.63 -32.95
C LEU A 11 14.72 38.11 -33.11
N VAL A 12 15.61 37.66 -33.98
CA VAL A 12 15.86 36.21 -34.18
C VAL A 12 16.44 35.59 -32.92
N VAL A 13 17.38 36.25 -32.23
CA VAL A 13 17.91 35.74 -30.94
C VAL A 13 16.83 35.69 -29.87
N PHE A 14 15.97 36.70 -29.80
CA PHE A 14 14.84 36.69 -28.85
C PHE A 14 13.86 35.54 -29.13
N ILE A 15 13.46 35.32 -30.39
CA ILE A 15 12.57 34.21 -30.77
C ILE A 15 13.22 32.87 -30.44
N ALA A 16 14.51 32.72 -30.75
CA ALA A 16 15.25 31.50 -30.41
C ALA A 16 15.29 31.26 -28.89
N ALA A 17 15.53 32.28 -28.09
CA ALA A 17 15.53 32.18 -26.62
C ALA A 17 14.15 31.78 -26.06
N VAL A 18 13.07 32.38 -26.61
CA VAL A 18 11.69 32.01 -26.25
C VAL A 18 11.38 30.56 -26.66
N ALA A 19 11.80 30.12 -27.84
CA ALA A 19 11.61 28.78 -28.31
C ALA A 19 12.35 27.75 -27.41
N VAL A 20 13.59 28.05 -27.05
CA VAL A 20 14.37 27.20 -26.11
C VAL A 20 13.69 27.15 -24.73
N GLY A 21 13.25 28.31 -24.21
CA GLY A 21 12.52 28.35 -22.94
C GLY A 21 11.23 27.53 -22.96
N ALA A 22 10.46 27.64 -24.05
CA ALA A 22 9.23 26.86 -24.23
C ALA A 22 9.52 25.34 -24.29
N THR A 23 10.57 24.94 -25.02
CA THR A 23 10.97 23.53 -25.13
C THR A 23 11.40 22.99 -23.77
N VAL A 24 12.19 23.73 -23.01
CA VAL A 24 12.61 23.35 -21.65
C VAL A 24 11.38 23.21 -20.75
N ALA A 25 10.44 24.15 -20.78
CA ALA A 25 9.21 24.10 -20.00
C ALA A 25 8.36 22.85 -20.35
N LEU A 26 8.22 22.54 -21.64
CA LEU A 26 7.49 21.33 -22.11
C LEU A 26 8.18 20.06 -21.61
N VAL A 27 9.51 19.97 -21.68
CA VAL A 27 10.25 18.81 -21.15
C VAL A 27 10.01 18.67 -19.64
N PHE A 28 10.05 19.77 -18.88
CA PHE A 28 9.74 19.75 -17.45
C PHE A 28 8.32 19.26 -17.17
N ILE A 29 7.33 19.78 -17.88
CA ILE A 29 5.93 19.36 -17.74
C ILE A 29 5.81 17.85 -18.02
N PHE A 30 6.42 17.39 -19.11
CA PHE A 30 6.36 15.96 -19.46
C PHE A 30 7.06 15.08 -18.43
N GLN A 31 8.17 15.50 -17.86
CA GLN A 31 8.90 14.74 -16.83
C GLN A 31 8.11 14.59 -15.51
N PHE A 32 7.29 15.59 -15.13
CA PHE A 32 6.55 15.56 -13.88
C PHE A 32 5.13 15.02 -14.02
N PHE A 33 4.47 15.26 -15.16
CA PHE A 33 3.07 14.93 -15.40
C PHE A 33 2.87 13.90 -16.53
N GLY A 34 3.94 13.50 -17.20
CA GLY A 34 3.90 12.39 -18.12
C GLY A 34 3.78 11.05 -17.41
N ASP A 35 3.36 10.03 -18.15
CA ASP A 35 3.19 8.69 -17.64
C ASP A 35 4.53 8.12 -17.16
N ALA A 36 4.63 7.89 -15.86
CA ALA A 36 5.84 7.32 -15.24
C ALA A 36 5.74 5.80 -15.06
N VAL A 37 4.54 5.23 -15.09
CA VAL A 37 4.26 3.80 -14.95
C VAL A 37 3.74 3.26 -16.28
N ARG A 38 4.41 2.26 -16.83
CA ARG A 38 4.02 1.60 -18.11
C ARG A 38 3.09 0.42 -17.90
N GLU A 39 3.39 -0.38 -16.88
CA GLU A 39 2.67 -1.61 -16.58
C GLU A 39 2.23 -1.63 -15.13
N ARG A 40 1.06 -2.22 -14.90
CA ARG A 40 0.58 -2.44 -13.53
C ARG A 40 1.58 -3.27 -12.75
N SER A 41 1.97 -2.79 -11.58
CA SER A 41 2.90 -3.48 -10.70
C SER A 41 2.56 -3.26 -9.23
N ASP A 42 2.81 -4.30 -8.44
CA ASP A 42 2.67 -4.25 -6.99
C ASP A 42 3.98 -3.79 -6.36
N LEU A 43 3.90 -2.81 -5.47
CA LEU A 43 5.01 -2.27 -4.70
C LEU A 43 4.78 -2.57 -3.22
N TYR A 44 5.67 -3.36 -2.64
CA TYR A 44 5.66 -3.71 -1.21
C TYR A 44 6.78 -2.96 -0.50
N ILE A 45 6.43 -2.14 0.48
CA ILE A 45 7.37 -1.35 1.28
C ILE A 45 7.19 -1.75 2.73
N SER A 46 8.15 -2.52 3.27
CA SER A 46 8.14 -2.93 4.67
C SER A 46 8.36 -1.74 5.60
N ALA A 47 7.86 -1.84 6.83
CA ALA A 47 8.16 -0.89 7.90
C ALA A 47 9.67 -0.78 8.23
N ARG A 48 10.46 -1.75 7.78
CA ARG A 48 11.93 -1.80 7.96
C ARG A 48 12.70 -1.23 6.77
N THR A 49 12.00 -0.85 5.67
CA THR A 49 12.62 -0.32 4.45
C THR A 49 13.05 1.11 4.68
N ASP A 50 14.30 1.41 4.39
CA ASP A 50 14.85 2.77 4.36
C ASP A 50 14.54 3.45 3.01
N TYR A 51 14.84 4.75 2.91
CA TYR A 51 14.58 5.53 1.69
C TYR A 51 15.36 5.03 0.46
N PRO A 52 16.66 4.67 0.54
CA PRO A 52 17.36 4.02 -0.56
C PRO A 52 16.69 2.73 -1.05
N GLY A 53 16.23 1.87 -0.13
CA GLY A 53 15.50 0.64 -0.45
C GLY A 53 14.15 0.91 -1.14
N LEU A 54 13.46 1.98 -0.77
CA LEU A 54 12.27 2.47 -1.48
C LEU A 54 12.61 2.84 -2.93
N LEU A 55 13.68 3.63 -3.15
CA LEU A 55 14.10 4.03 -4.49
C LEU A 55 14.50 2.83 -5.35
N ASP A 56 15.23 1.88 -4.79
CA ASP A 56 15.63 0.65 -5.49
C ASP A 56 14.40 -0.21 -5.88
N SER A 57 13.35 -0.18 -5.08
CA SER A 57 12.08 -0.86 -5.38
C SER A 57 11.26 -0.14 -6.46
N LEU A 58 11.36 1.19 -6.54
CA LEU A 58 10.63 2.01 -7.52
C LEU A 58 11.29 2.05 -8.90
N ARG A 59 12.63 2.13 -8.96
CA ARG A 59 13.39 2.27 -10.21
C ARG A 59 13.03 1.29 -11.31
N PRO A 60 12.86 -0.02 -11.05
CA PRO A 60 12.51 -0.96 -12.12
C PRO A 60 11.04 -0.83 -12.60
N ARG A 61 10.20 -0.08 -11.88
CA ARG A 61 8.74 0.02 -12.11
C ARG A 61 8.31 1.36 -12.66
N THR A 62 9.18 2.36 -12.60
CA THR A 62 8.83 3.74 -12.97
C THR A 62 9.88 4.32 -13.92
N ASP A 63 9.43 5.21 -14.79
CA ASP A 63 10.29 6.10 -15.58
C ASP A 63 10.45 7.46 -14.85
N HIS A 64 11.21 8.37 -15.40
CA HIS A 64 11.37 9.75 -14.90
C HIS A 64 11.98 9.86 -13.48
N HIS A 65 12.97 9.01 -13.16
CA HIS A 65 13.60 8.94 -11.83
C HIS A 65 14.10 10.29 -11.32
N TRP A 66 14.72 11.10 -12.19
CA TRP A 66 15.19 12.44 -11.83
C TRP A 66 14.04 13.35 -11.34
N ALA A 67 12.90 13.32 -12.02
CA ALA A 67 11.73 14.10 -11.62
C ALA A 67 11.15 13.60 -10.30
N PHE A 68 11.15 12.26 -10.09
CA PHE A 68 10.72 11.66 -8.83
C PHE A 68 11.63 12.11 -7.68
N ASP A 69 12.94 12.00 -7.80
CA ASP A 69 13.90 12.40 -6.75
C ASP A 69 13.74 13.90 -6.41
N ARG A 70 13.56 14.74 -7.43
CA ARG A 70 13.38 16.19 -7.25
C ARG A 70 12.08 16.52 -6.52
N TYR A 71 10.99 15.83 -6.86
CA TYR A 71 9.68 16.04 -6.23
C TYR A 71 9.61 15.40 -4.84
N ALA A 72 10.17 14.22 -4.66
CA ALA A 72 10.29 13.53 -3.39
C ALA A 72 11.06 14.37 -2.36
N GLY A 73 12.15 15.03 -2.77
CA GLY A 73 12.89 15.96 -1.92
C GLY A 73 12.04 17.15 -1.46
N ARG A 74 11.20 17.72 -2.33
CA ARG A 74 10.24 18.79 -1.95
C ARG A 74 9.20 18.35 -0.94
N LEU A 75 8.76 17.11 -1.04
CA LEU A 75 7.77 16.53 -0.13
C LEU A 75 8.38 16.02 1.18
N GLU A 76 9.71 16.10 1.33
CA GLU A 76 10.44 15.43 2.42
C GLU A 76 10.06 13.95 2.55
N LEU A 77 9.91 13.29 1.37
CA LEU A 77 9.40 11.92 1.30
C LEU A 77 10.29 10.95 2.07
N GLU A 78 11.59 11.21 2.12
CA GLU A 78 12.57 10.43 2.90
C GLU A 78 12.14 10.22 4.36
N ARG A 79 11.49 11.22 4.97
CA ARG A 79 11.05 11.19 6.37
C ARG A 79 9.56 10.91 6.55
N SER A 80 8.80 10.97 5.46
CA SER A 80 7.33 10.97 5.53
C SER A 80 6.66 9.86 4.73
N PHE A 81 7.40 9.05 3.97
CA PHE A 81 6.79 7.92 3.28
C PHE A 81 6.25 6.89 4.27
N LYS A 82 5.16 6.24 3.90
CA LYS A 82 4.52 5.23 4.74
C LYS A 82 4.74 3.84 4.16
N PRO A 83 5.09 2.86 5.00
CA PRO A 83 5.18 1.47 4.56
C PRO A 83 3.80 0.96 4.15
N GLY A 84 3.76 -0.04 3.27
CA GLY A 84 2.49 -0.63 2.81
C GLY A 84 2.60 -1.33 1.48
N HIS A 85 1.47 -1.89 1.05
CA HIS A 85 1.28 -2.40 -0.29
C HIS A 85 0.61 -1.33 -1.15
N TYR A 86 1.23 -1.00 -2.28
CA TYR A 86 0.76 -0.01 -3.24
C TYR A 86 0.67 -0.63 -4.62
N VAL A 87 -0.40 -0.32 -5.33
CA VAL A 87 -0.56 -0.74 -6.73
C VAL A 87 -0.25 0.45 -7.62
N LEU A 88 0.77 0.31 -8.46
CA LEU A 88 1.13 1.28 -9.47
C LEU A 88 0.34 0.95 -10.73
N GLU A 89 -0.59 1.83 -11.11
CA GLU A 89 -1.40 1.66 -12.31
C GLU A 89 -0.73 2.33 -13.52
N PRO A 90 -0.90 1.78 -14.75
CA PRO A 90 -0.41 2.43 -15.96
C PRO A 90 -0.98 3.86 -16.11
N GLY A 91 -0.14 4.78 -16.54
CA GLY A 91 -0.52 6.18 -16.68
C GLY A 91 -0.34 7.03 -15.42
N MET A 92 0.03 6.44 -14.28
CA MET A 92 0.37 7.23 -13.10
C MET A 92 1.63 8.07 -13.34
N ASN A 93 1.57 9.33 -12.91
CA ASN A 93 2.70 10.25 -12.98
C ASN A 93 3.50 10.29 -11.67
N VAL A 94 4.67 10.91 -11.72
CA VAL A 94 5.59 11.04 -10.57
C VAL A 94 4.93 11.70 -9.35
N VAL A 95 4.08 12.71 -9.58
CA VAL A 95 3.41 13.45 -8.52
C VAL A 95 2.41 12.59 -7.78
N GLU A 96 1.66 11.77 -8.51
CA GLU A 96 0.67 10.84 -7.95
C GLU A 96 1.35 9.76 -7.10
N ILE A 97 2.43 9.15 -7.63
CA ILE A 97 3.21 8.14 -6.90
C ILE A 97 3.75 8.70 -5.59
N ALA A 98 4.40 9.87 -5.64
CA ALA A 98 4.97 10.48 -4.44
C ALA A 98 3.91 10.86 -3.39
N ARG A 99 2.74 11.36 -3.83
CA ARG A 99 1.60 11.64 -2.95
C ARG A 99 1.01 10.37 -2.34
N MET A 100 0.83 9.32 -3.13
CA MET A 100 0.33 8.03 -2.67
C MET A 100 1.21 7.48 -1.54
N LEU A 101 2.53 7.52 -1.70
CA LEU A 101 3.49 7.08 -0.69
C LEU A 101 3.47 7.95 0.57
N LYS A 102 3.39 9.27 0.41
CA LYS A 102 3.33 10.23 1.53
C LYS A 102 2.06 10.09 2.35
N LEU A 103 0.91 9.99 1.68
CA LEU A 103 -0.39 9.89 2.33
C LEU A 103 -0.65 8.49 2.89
N GLY A 104 0.06 7.46 2.40
CA GLY A 104 -0.14 6.08 2.79
C GLY A 104 -1.44 5.52 2.20
N MET A 105 -1.72 5.82 0.93
CA MET A 105 -2.90 5.30 0.21
C MET A 105 -2.66 3.84 -0.19
N GLN A 106 -2.59 2.97 0.81
CA GLN A 106 -2.32 1.54 0.64
C GLN A 106 -3.50 0.82 0.00
N THR A 107 -3.20 -0.17 -0.81
CA THR A 107 -4.17 -1.12 -1.33
C THR A 107 -4.22 -2.33 -0.40
N PRO A 108 -5.38 -2.73 0.12
CA PRO A 108 -5.50 -3.91 0.96
C PRO A 108 -5.07 -5.18 0.21
N VAL A 109 -4.48 -6.12 0.94
CA VAL A 109 -4.17 -7.47 0.46
C VAL A 109 -5.22 -8.45 0.94
N ARG A 110 -5.50 -9.47 0.13
CA ARG A 110 -6.41 -10.56 0.50
C ARG A 110 -5.66 -11.62 1.27
N VAL A 111 -5.96 -11.74 2.56
CA VAL A 111 -5.40 -12.75 3.46
C VAL A 111 -6.37 -13.91 3.57
N THR A 112 -5.98 -15.07 3.06
CA THR A 112 -6.81 -16.28 3.11
C THR A 112 -6.42 -17.13 4.31
N LEU A 113 -7.33 -17.22 5.27
CA LEU A 113 -7.26 -18.14 6.39
C LEU A 113 -7.93 -19.45 6.01
N ASN A 114 -7.14 -20.49 5.91
CA ASN A 114 -7.65 -21.87 5.79
C ASN A 114 -7.58 -22.53 7.17
N TYR A 115 -8.22 -23.69 7.29
CA TYR A 115 -8.12 -24.48 8.51
C TYR A 115 -6.65 -24.71 8.90
N ALA A 116 -6.30 -24.28 10.10
CA ALA A 116 -4.97 -24.44 10.67
C ALA A 116 -5.06 -25.36 11.90
N ARG A 117 -4.21 -26.36 11.98
CA ARG A 117 -4.20 -27.30 13.14
C ARG A 117 -3.40 -26.76 14.31
N THR A 118 -2.46 -25.86 14.06
CA THR A 118 -1.57 -25.32 15.08
C THR A 118 -1.36 -23.81 14.89
N ARG A 119 -1.07 -23.10 15.99
CA ARG A 119 -0.71 -21.68 15.95
C ARG A 119 0.53 -21.41 15.13
N ALA A 120 1.54 -22.29 15.21
CA ALA A 120 2.77 -22.15 14.43
C ALA A 120 2.50 -22.25 12.92
N PHE A 121 1.61 -23.17 12.50
CA PHE A 121 1.21 -23.27 11.10
C PHE A 121 0.44 -22.04 10.64
N LEU A 122 -0.46 -21.49 11.48
CA LEU A 122 -1.18 -20.25 11.19
C LEU A 122 -0.19 -19.08 11.05
N ALA A 123 0.71 -18.90 12.02
CA ALA A 123 1.72 -17.85 12.02
C ALA A 123 2.60 -17.91 10.74
N SER A 124 3.07 -19.10 10.37
CA SER A 124 3.89 -19.27 9.17
C SER A 124 3.13 -18.95 7.86
N ARG A 125 1.82 -19.19 7.82
CA ARG A 125 0.98 -18.88 6.66
C ARG A 125 0.69 -17.37 6.56
N LEU A 126 0.44 -16.72 7.69
CA LEU A 126 0.21 -15.29 7.75
C LEU A 126 1.48 -14.51 7.40
N ALA A 127 2.65 -14.95 7.87
CA ALA A 127 3.94 -14.34 7.54
C ALA A 127 4.27 -14.35 6.03
N ARG A 128 3.63 -15.19 5.23
CA ARG A 128 3.76 -15.18 3.77
C ARG A 128 2.82 -14.19 3.08
N GLN A 129 1.85 -13.67 3.79
CA GLN A 129 0.79 -12.80 3.25
C GLN A 129 0.86 -11.37 3.80
N LEU A 130 1.56 -11.16 4.93
CA LEU A 130 1.70 -9.90 5.65
C LEU A 130 3.18 -9.55 5.84
N ASP A 131 3.46 -8.30 6.23
CA ASP A 131 4.84 -7.82 6.53
C ASP A 131 5.38 -8.38 7.86
N ALA A 132 4.49 -8.82 8.77
CA ALA A 132 4.87 -9.37 10.06
C ALA A 132 5.56 -10.73 9.92
N ASP A 133 6.63 -10.98 10.70
CA ASP A 133 7.29 -12.26 10.68
C ASP A 133 6.55 -13.34 11.51
N SER A 134 6.92 -14.61 11.28
CA SER A 134 6.29 -15.76 11.94
C SER A 134 6.46 -15.73 13.47
N ALA A 135 7.58 -15.18 13.99
CA ALA A 135 7.84 -15.09 15.42
C ALA A 135 7.02 -13.98 16.07
N GLU A 136 6.85 -12.84 15.40
CA GLU A 136 5.99 -11.75 15.84
C GLU A 136 4.53 -12.21 15.92
N LEU A 137 4.05 -12.86 14.87
CA LEU A 137 2.71 -13.45 14.81
C LEU A 137 2.51 -14.51 15.90
N MET A 138 3.49 -15.38 16.10
CA MET A 138 3.40 -16.41 17.15
C MET A 138 3.33 -15.81 18.54
N ARG A 139 4.09 -14.74 18.82
CA ARG A 139 4.02 -14.00 20.09
C ARG A 139 2.61 -13.46 20.33
N ALA A 140 2.03 -12.76 19.35
CA ALA A 140 0.67 -12.23 19.46
C ALA A 140 -0.38 -13.33 19.65
N LEU A 141 -0.25 -14.46 18.95
CA LEU A 141 -1.17 -15.60 19.06
C LEU A 141 -1.06 -16.37 20.38
N THR A 142 -0.05 -16.08 21.20
CA THR A 142 0.16 -16.72 22.52
C THR A 142 0.14 -15.72 23.68
N ASP A 143 -0.05 -14.43 23.40
CA ASP A 143 -0.04 -13.37 24.41
C ASP A 143 -1.29 -13.43 25.30
N PRO A 144 -1.13 -13.68 26.64
CA PRO A 144 -2.27 -13.71 27.55
C PRO A 144 -2.90 -12.33 27.78
N GLN A 145 -2.16 -11.24 27.56
CA GLN A 145 -2.70 -9.88 27.73
C GLN A 145 -3.61 -9.54 26.56
N LEU A 146 -3.15 -9.79 25.34
CA LEU A 146 -3.95 -9.60 24.14
C LEU A 146 -5.21 -10.49 24.14
N ALA A 147 -5.09 -11.76 24.59
CA ALA A 147 -6.23 -12.65 24.74
C ALA A 147 -7.31 -12.05 25.65
N ARG A 148 -6.91 -11.55 26.83
CA ARG A 148 -7.84 -10.88 27.76
C ARG A 148 -8.44 -9.61 27.20
N GLU A 149 -7.66 -8.80 26.48
CA GLU A 149 -8.13 -7.60 25.79
C GLU A 149 -9.25 -7.89 24.81
N VAL A 150 -9.12 -8.96 24.04
CA VAL A 150 -10.15 -9.39 23.07
C VAL A 150 -11.24 -10.27 23.70
N GLY A 151 -11.30 -10.36 25.01
CA GLY A 151 -12.36 -11.05 25.76
C GLY A 151 -12.33 -12.58 25.65
N THR A 152 -11.12 -13.15 25.61
CA THR A 152 -10.90 -14.60 25.56
C THR A 152 -9.68 -15.00 26.40
N ASP A 153 -9.38 -16.28 26.45
CA ASP A 153 -8.11 -16.77 27.02
C ASP A 153 -7.14 -17.21 25.90
N SER A 154 -5.88 -17.41 26.28
CA SER A 154 -4.82 -17.80 25.33
C SER A 154 -5.08 -19.15 24.64
N LEU A 155 -5.86 -20.06 25.25
CA LEU A 155 -6.20 -21.34 24.65
C LEU A 155 -7.30 -21.18 23.61
N GLN A 156 -8.30 -20.36 23.92
CA GLN A 156 -9.46 -20.11 23.07
C GLN A 156 -9.17 -19.06 21.98
N LEU A 157 -8.10 -18.25 22.10
CA LEU A 157 -7.74 -17.23 21.08
C LEU A 157 -7.70 -17.80 19.67
N PHE A 158 -7.28 -19.05 19.54
CA PHE A 158 -7.20 -19.73 18.25
C PHE A 158 -8.56 -19.98 17.59
N SER A 159 -9.64 -20.08 18.35
CA SER A 159 -10.99 -20.26 17.82
C SER A 159 -11.57 -19.03 17.13
N LEU A 160 -10.96 -17.87 17.33
CA LEU A 160 -11.37 -16.63 16.66
C LEU A 160 -11.10 -16.64 15.15
N PHE A 161 -10.18 -17.49 14.69
CA PHE A 161 -9.72 -17.51 13.30
C PHE A 161 -10.63 -18.37 12.42
N ILE A 162 -11.78 -17.82 12.05
CA ILE A 162 -12.73 -18.50 11.15
C ILE A 162 -12.13 -18.56 9.75
N PRO A 163 -12.11 -19.75 9.09
CA PRO A 163 -11.64 -19.87 7.72
C PRO A 163 -12.46 -19.01 6.76
N ASN A 164 -11.80 -18.03 6.16
CA ASN A 164 -12.37 -17.12 5.17
C ASN A 164 -11.23 -16.32 4.50
N THR A 165 -11.59 -15.49 3.52
CA THR A 165 -10.67 -14.50 2.94
C THR A 165 -11.03 -13.11 3.47
N TYR A 166 -10.06 -12.46 4.08
CA TYR A 166 -10.20 -11.15 4.70
C TYR A 166 -9.31 -10.14 3.99
N GLU A 167 -9.71 -8.87 3.98
CA GLU A 167 -8.90 -7.78 3.47
C GLU A 167 -8.20 -7.07 4.63
N PHE A 168 -6.86 -7.01 4.54
CA PHE A 168 -6.00 -6.33 5.50
C PHE A 168 -5.02 -5.40 4.79
N TYR A 169 -4.56 -4.37 5.46
CA TYR A 169 -3.35 -3.70 5.03
C TYR A 169 -2.15 -4.62 5.25
N TRP A 170 -1.27 -4.69 4.27
CA TRP A 170 -0.12 -5.61 4.31
C TRP A 170 0.77 -5.42 5.54
N THR A 171 0.88 -4.18 6.04
CA THR A 171 1.66 -3.78 7.24
C THR A 171 0.85 -3.82 8.54
N VAL A 172 -0.28 -4.54 8.59
CA VAL A 172 -1.06 -4.67 9.82
C VAL A 172 -0.21 -5.30 10.92
N SER A 173 -0.26 -4.73 12.14
CA SER A 173 0.43 -5.33 13.29
C SER A 173 -0.21 -6.66 13.68
N PRO A 174 0.56 -7.63 14.23
CA PRO A 174 0.01 -8.88 14.72
C PRO A 174 -1.13 -8.69 15.75
N GLU A 175 -1.01 -7.68 16.60
CA GLU A 175 -2.00 -7.36 17.62
C GLU A 175 -3.29 -6.83 16.97
N ASP A 176 -3.18 -5.90 16.01
CA ASP A 176 -4.35 -5.36 15.29
C ASP A 176 -5.01 -6.41 14.41
N PHE A 177 -4.22 -7.34 13.86
CA PHE A 177 -4.74 -8.51 13.17
C PHE A 177 -5.64 -9.33 14.10
N VAL A 178 -5.18 -9.66 15.32
CA VAL A 178 -5.98 -10.41 16.31
C VAL A 178 -7.23 -9.63 16.72
N ARG A 179 -7.11 -8.31 17.00
CA ARG A 179 -8.26 -7.45 17.33
C ARG A 179 -9.30 -7.42 16.20
N ARG A 180 -8.86 -7.36 14.97
CA ARG A 180 -9.75 -7.41 13.80
C ARG A 180 -10.43 -8.78 13.68
N MET A 181 -9.70 -9.87 13.90
CA MET A 181 -10.28 -11.22 13.87
C MET A 181 -11.36 -11.40 14.94
N ARG A 182 -11.20 -10.81 16.13
CA ARG A 182 -12.26 -10.78 17.13
C ARG A 182 -13.53 -10.12 16.61
N LYS A 183 -13.43 -8.98 15.96
CA LYS A 183 -14.57 -8.27 15.37
C LYS A 183 -15.26 -9.11 14.28
N GLU A 184 -14.49 -9.80 13.45
CA GLU A 184 -15.04 -10.68 12.40
C GLU A 184 -15.70 -11.91 13.01
N TYR A 185 -15.16 -12.47 14.09
CA TYR A 185 -15.76 -13.55 14.85
C TYR A 185 -17.14 -13.15 15.42
N ASP A 186 -17.22 -12.01 16.10
CA ASP A 186 -18.46 -11.51 16.67
C ASP A 186 -19.52 -11.24 15.58
N ARG A 187 -19.08 -10.65 14.45
CA ARG A 187 -19.95 -10.42 13.28
C ARG A 187 -20.51 -11.70 12.70
N PHE A 188 -19.67 -12.73 12.57
CA PHE A 188 -20.06 -14.01 12.03
C PHE A 188 -21.17 -14.67 12.89
N TRP A 189 -20.97 -14.72 14.21
CA TRP A 189 -21.94 -15.32 15.11
C TRP A 189 -23.22 -14.49 15.24
N THR A 190 -23.13 -13.18 15.26
CA THR A 190 -24.29 -12.28 15.25
C THR A 190 -25.15 -12.53 14.00
N CYS A 191 -24.53 -12.62 12.83
CA CYS A 191 -25.22 -12.87 11.57
C CYS A 191 -25.94 -14.24 11.59
N LEU A 192 -25.30 -15.30 12.08
CA LEU A 192 -25.90 -16.63 12.19
C LEU A 192 -27.09 -16.66 13.15
N LEU A 193 -27.01 -15.97 14.28
CA LEU A 193 -28.10 -15.93 15.26
C LEU A 193 -29.35 -15.26 14.68
N TYR A 194 -29.20 -14.22 13.86
CA TYR A 194 -30.33 -13.54 13.23
C TYR A 194 -30.88 -14.24 11.98
N THR A 195 -30.09 -15.09 11.32
CA THR A 195 -30.52 -15.84 10.12
C THR A 195 -30.99 -17.26 10.43
N SER A 196 -30.82 -17.74 11.66
CA SER A 196 -31.35 -19.04 12.06
C SER A 196 -32.89 -18.98 12.13
N PRO A 197 -33.61 -19.86 11.40
CA PRO A 197 -35.08 -19.88 11.48
C PRO A 197 -35.51 -20.11 12.93
N SER A 198 -36.46 -19.30 13.38
CA SER A 198 -37.04 -19.45 14.72
C SER A 198 -37.61 -20.86 14.87
N PRO A 199 -37.49 -21.51 16.04
CA PRO A 199 -38.21 -22.76 16.32
C PRO A 199 -39.73 -22.68 16.06
N ARG A 200 -40.29 -21.48 16.03
CA ARG A 200 -41.70 -21.25 15.67
C ARG A 200 -41.99 -21.43 14.18
N ASP A 201 -41.00 -21.20 13.30
CA ASP A 201 -41.19 -21.31 11.86
C ASP A 201 -41.13 -22.78 11.39
N LEU A 202 -40.68 -23.69 12.23
CA LEU A 202 -40.61 -25.14 11.98
C LEU A 202 -41.88 -25.89 12.46
N SER A 203 -42.81 -25.20 13.13
CA SER A 203 -44.00 -25.85 13.71
C SER A 203 -45.29 -25.71 12.86
N THR A 204 -45.18 -25.19 11.64
CA THR A 204 -46.29 -25.05 10.70
C THR A 204 -46.06 -25.86 9.44
N SER A 205 -45.93 -27.17 9.59
CA SER A 205 -46.05 -28.16 8.50
C SER A 205 -46.86 -29.35 8.97
#